data_878e24fbf0783bface98b669510f0206
#
_entry.id   878e24fbf0783bface98b669510f0206
#
_cell.length_a   1.000
_cell.length_b   1.000
_cell.length_c   1.000
_cell.angle_alpha   90.00
_cell.angle_beta   90.00
_cell.angle_gamma   90.00
#
_symmetry.space_group_name_H-M   'P 1'
#
loop_
_entity.id
_entity.type
_entity.pdbx_description
1 polymer ?
#
loop_
_entity_poly.entity_id
_entity_poly.type
_entity_poly.pdbx_seq_one_letter_code
_entity_poly.pdbx_strand_id
1 'polypeptide(L)'
;MNHLLDKTKKILSVGLKSALALPFIASCANKEKPMNILFIMSDDHSYQTISAYDTSFIRTPNLDRIANEGVRFNNSFVANSISAPSRACLLTGKHSLANGFTDNNCTFDGSQQTFPKLIQDKYETAIIGKWHLNSDPTGFNHWDILIGQGDYYNPTFIRNGEKIQREGYATNITTDVALEWLENERDTEKPFCLLLHHKAPHRTWMPDTCDLKLFKDSNFPLPETFYDNYEGRLAAKKNKMSISKDMDLVYDLKLADKDSLIHSNPNLEY
;
A
#
# COMPACT_ATOMS: atom_id res chain seq x y z
N MET A 1 -81.74 -10.98 34.18
CA MET A 1 -80.36 -11.56 34.11
C MET A 1 -79.76 -11.54 32.70
N ASN A 2 -80.54 -11.34 31.65
CA ASN A 2 -80.07 -11.34 30.27
C ASN A 2 -79.60 -9.97 29.71
N HIS A 3 -79.90 -8.87 30.38
CA HIS A 3 -79.54 -7.51 29.87
C HIS A 3 -78.14 -7.07 30.28
N LEU A 4 -77.52 -7.73 31.28
CA LEU A 4 -76.14 -7.39 31.71
C LEU A 4 -75.07 -8.12 30.90
N LEU A 5 -75.42 -9.29 30.36
CA LEU A 5 -74.46 -10.08 29.56
C LEU A 5 -74.25 -9.59 28.13
N ASP A 6 -75.21 -8.77 27.62
CA ASP A 6 -75.08 -8.21 26.27
C ASP A 6 -74.24 -6.92 26.20
N LYS A 7 -74.20 -6.17 27.32
CA LYS A 7 -73.33 -4.96 27.41
C LYS A 7 -71.87 -5.30 27.58
N THR A 8 -71.56 -6.42 28.25
CA THR A 8 -70.17 -6.87 28.43
C THR A 8 -69.55 -7.46 27.14
N LYS A 9 -70.36 -8.11 26.31
CA LYS A 9 -69.88 -8.60 25.00
C LYS A 9 -69.58 -7.49 24.01
N LYS A 10 -70.33 -6.38 24.08
CA LYS A 10 -70.11 -5.21 23.21
C LYS A 10 -68.87 -4.39 23.61
N ILE A 11 -68.54 -4.32 24.90
CA ILE A 11 -67.35 -3.63 25.39
C ILE A 11 -66.08 -4.42 25.10
N LEU A 12 -66.12 -5.76 25.16
CA LEU A 12 -64.99 -6.61 24.80
C LEU A 12 -64.73 -6.68 23.28
N SER A 13 -65.74 -6.48 22.43
CA SER A 13 -65.56 -6.47 20.99
C SER A 13 -64.98 -5.17 20.41
N VAL A 14 -65.14 -4.04 21.12
CA VAL A 14 -64.58 -2.76 20.71
C VAL A 14 -63.13 -2.58 21.21
N GLY A 15 -62.79 -3.15 22.38
CA GLY A 15 -61.43 -3.12 22.90
C GLY A 15 -60.41 -3.99 22.12
N LEU A 16 -60.86 -5.03 21.41
CA LEU A 16 -59.97 -5.98 20.72
C LEU A 16 -59.69 -5.59 19.27
N LYS A 17 -60.37 -4.60 18.71
CA LYS A 17 -60.13 -4.11 17.34
C LYS A 17 -59.19 -2.88 17.27
N SER A 18 -58.84 -2.29 18.41
CA SER A 18 -57.93 -1.12 18.47
C SER A 18 -56.51 -1.49 18.83
N ALA A 19 -56.20 -2.75 19.08
CA ALA A 19 -54.86 -3.18 19.55
C ALA A 19 -53.99 -3.76 18.45
N LEU A 20 -54.37 -3.71 17.16
CA LEU A 20 -53.61 -4.29 16.04
C LEU A 20 -53.14 -3.29 15.00
N ALA A 21 -53.06 -2.01 15.34
CA ALA A 21 -52.34 -1.00 14.55
C ALA A 21 -51.14 -0.48 15.35
N LEU A 22 -50.22 -1.41 15.70
CA LEU A 22 -48.82 -1.02 15.96
C LEU A 22 -48.27 -0.58 14.62
N PRO A 23 -47.89 0.70 14.45
CA PRO A 23 -47.11 1.09 13.28
C PRO A 23 -45.85 0.28 13.36
N PHE A 24 -45.58 -0.59 12.38
CA PHE A 24 -44.24 -0.99 12.04
C PHE A 24 -43.50 0.31 11.71
N ILE A 25 -42.94 0.95 12.71
CA ILE A 25 -41.85 1.88 12.52
C ILE A 25 -40.74 0.99 12.02
N ALA A 26 -40.68 0.75 10.70
CA ALA A 26 -39.52 0.30 10.03
C ALA A 26 -38.47 1.34 10.40
N SER A 27 -37.65 1.02 11.42
CA SER A 27 -36.42 1.71 11.68
C SER A 27 -35.61 1.55 10.39
N CYS A 28 -35.70 2.52 9.50
CA CYS A 28 -34.66 2.77 8.51
C CYS A 28 -33.43 3.14 9.33
N ALA A 29 -32.79 2.14 9.93
CA ALA A 29 -31.41 2.28 10.34
C ALA A 29 -30.68 2.68 9.05
N ASN A 30 -30.34 3.97 8.91
CA ASN A 30 -29.39 4.40 7.92
C ASN A 30 -28.17 3.51 8.14
N LYS A 31 -28.01 2.44 7.35
CA LYS A 31 -26.76 1.70 7.30
C LYS A 31 -25.75 2.72 6.81
N GLU A 32 -24.89 3.18 7.72
CA GLU A 32 -23.76 4.00 7.33
C GLU A 32 -23.06 3.27 6.18
N LYS A 33 -22.86 3.99 5.07
CA LYS A 33 -22.11 3.42 3.94
C LYS A 33 -20.71 3.09 4.46
N PRO A 34 -20.15 1.91 4.15
CA PRO A 34 -18.78 1.59 4.53
C PRO A 34 -17.83 2.66 3.99
N MET A 35 -16.81 3.03 4.78
CA MET A 35 -15.79 4.00 4.37
C MET A 35 -14.93 3.42 3.26
N ASN A 36 -14.47 4.28 2.35
CA ASN A 36 -13.44 3.93 1.38
C ASN A 36 -12.10 3.63 2.09
N ILE A 37 -11.31 2.74 1.52
CA ILE A 37 -9.99 2.36 2.00
C ILE A 37 -8.97 2.71 0.93
N LEU A 38 -8.05 3.63 1.27
CA LEU A 38 -6.88 3.92 0.45
C LEU A 38 -5.63 3.52 1.25
N PHE A 39 -4.91 2.53 0.76
CA PHE A 39 -3.64 2.09 1.33
C PHE A 39 -2.49 2.51 0.40
N ILE A 40 -1.65 3.45 0.85
CA ILE A 40 -0.49 3.93 0.10
C ILE A 40 0.77 3.32 0.69
N MET A 41 1.60 2.71 -0.15
CA MET A 41 2.90 2.13 0.23
C MET A 41 4.01 2.71 -0.61
N SER A 42 5.09 3.14 0.02
CA SER A 42 6.40 3.41 -0.58
C SER A 42 7.34 2.23 -0.29
N ASP A 43 8.37 2.05 -1.12
CA ASP A 43 9.28 0.92 -1.05
C ASP A 43 10.68 1.36 -0.59
N ASP A 44 11.19 0.76 0.50
CA ASP A 44 12.46 1.11 1.15
C ASP A 44 12.55 2.59 1.58
N HIS A 45 11.45 3.17 2.05
CA HIS A 45 11.36 4.55 2.48
C HIS A 45 11.78 4.70 3.95
N SER A 46 12.89 5.42 4.21
CA SER A 46 13.32 5.73 5.56
C SER A 46 12.37 6.73 6.24
N TYR A 47 12.04 6.50 7.50
CA TYR A 47 11.21 7.41 8.28
C TYR A 47 11.83 8.80 8.45
N GLN A 48 13.17 8.91 8.45
CA GLN A 48 13.89 10.19 8.54
C GLN A 48 13.65 11.10 7.34
N THR A 49 13.20 10.56 6.22
CA THR A 49 12.84 11.33 5.03
C THR A 49 11.33 11.59 4.90
N ILE A 50 10.61 11.50 6.02
CA ILE A 50 9.21 11.90 6.17
C ILE A 50 9.16 13.00 7.23
N SER A 51 8.84 14.24 6.84
CA SER A 51 8.95 15.40 7.74
C SER A 51 8.02 15.34 8.97
N ALA A 52 6.97 14.52 8.95
CA ALA A 52 6.18 14.23 10.12
C ALA A 52 6.95 13.52 11.25
N TYR A 53 8.06 12.83 10.93
CA TYR A 53 8.95 12.17 11.89
C TYR A 53 10.24 12.94 12.13
N ASP A 54 10.85 13.50 11.06
CA ASP A 54 12.11 14.24 11.13
C ASP A 54 12.11 15.38 10.11
N THR A 55 12.32 16.60 10.56
CA THR A 55 12.33 17.80 9.72
C THR A 55 13.72 18.18 9.23
N SER A 56 14.76 17.39 9.55
CA SER A 56 16.18 17.73 9.28
C SER A 56 16.56 17.63 7.82
N PHE A 57 15.86 16.82 7.02
CA PHE A 57 16.27 16.50 5.65
C PHE A 57 15.38 17.13 4.60
N ILE A 58 14.13 16.79 4.56
CA ILE A 58 13.19 17.22 3.53
C ILE A 58 11.83 17.60 4.11
N ARG A 59 10.98 18.21 3.28
CA ARG A 59 9.60 18.52 3.61
C ARG A 59 8.65 17.63 2.82
N THR A 60 7.71 16.98 3.51
CA THR A 60 6.67 16.12 2.94
C THR A 60 5.28 16.59 3.36
N PRO A 61 4.83 17.78 2.89
CA PRO A 61 3.66 18.45 3.46
C PRO A 61 2.36 17.67 3.33
N ASN A 62 2.21 16.85 2.29
CA ASN A 62 1.02 16.01 2.12
C ASN A 62 1.00 14.83 3.08
N LEU A 63 2.16 14.21 3.38
CA LEU A 63 2.26 13.18 4.43
C LEU A 63 2.08 13.79 5.82
N ASP A 64 2.63 15.00 6.06
CA ASP A 64 2.43 15.74 7.30
C ASP A 64 0.95 16.04 7.54
N ARG A 65 0.19 16.36 6.50
CA ARG A 65 -1.27 16.55 6.62
C ARG A 65 -1.96 15.28 7.10
N ILE A 66 -1.63 14.12 6.51
CA ILE A 66 -2.20 12.83 6.94
C ILE A 66 -1.85 12.56 8.41
N ALA A 67 -0.60 12.82 8.82
CA ALA A 67 -0.16 12.65 10.20
C ALA A 67 -0.87 13.59 11.19
N ASN A 68 -1.15 14.82 10.78
CA ASN A 68 -1.77 15.85 11.63
C ASN A 68 -3.29 15.67 11.75
N GLU A 69 -3.95 15.19 10.69
CA GLU A 69 -5.39 14.96 10.65
C GLU A 69 -5.78 13.54 11.12
N GLY A 70 -4.82 12.65 11.25
CA GLY A 70 -5.01 11.24 11.60
C GLY A 70 -4.16 10.79 12.78
N VAL A 71 -3.53 9.63 12.65
CA VAL A 71 -2.68 9.02 13.67
C VAL A 71 -1.30 8.72 13.10
N ARG A 72 -0.25 9.15 13.79
CA ARG A 72 1.13 8.80 13.49
C ARG A 72 1.61 7.71 14.47
N PHE A 73 2.11 6.60 13.92
CA PHE A 73 2.69 5.51 14.70
C PHE A 73 4.20 5.72 14.87
N ASN A 74 4.65 5.89 16.11
CA ASN A 74 6.07 6.05 16.43
C ASN A 74 6.82 4.71 16.55
N ASN A 75 6.09 3.64 16.82
CA ASN A 75 6.63 2.28 16.92
C ASN A 75 5.83 1.36 16.00
N SER A 76 6.42 1.02 14.88
CA SER A 76 5.84 0.13 13.88
C SER A 76 6.86 -0.92 13.49
N PHE A 77 6.43 -2.17 13.35
CA PHE A 77 7.33 -3.29 13.09
C PHE A 77 6.83 -4.08 11.88
N VAL A 78 7.77 -4.58 11.09
CA VAL A 78 7.47 -5.44 9.93
C VAL A 78 7.72 -6.90 10.29
N ALA A 79 6.86 -7.78 9.78
CA ALA A 79 7.03 -9.23 9.97
C ALA A 79 8.19 -9.81 9.14
N ASN A 80 8.49 -9.19 8.00
CA ASN A 80 9.64 -9.49 7.15
C ASN A 80 10.04 -8.19 6.43
N SER A 81 11.32 -7.85 6.48
CA SER A 81 11.86 -6.60 5.90
C SER A 81 12.19 -6.69 4.41
N ILE A 82 12.08 -7.86 3.78
CA ILE A 82 12.26 -8.04 2.34
C ILE A 82 10.94 -7.68 1.63
N SER A 83 11.03 -6.95 0.51
CA SER A 83 9.91 -6.34 -0.20
C SER A 83 8.75 -7.32 -0.50
N ALA A 84 9.00 -8.42 -1.21
CA ALA A 84 7.94 -9.34 -1.61
C ALA A 84 7.34 -10.11 -0.42
N PRO A 85 8.13 -10.68 0.51
CA PRO A 85 7.61 -11.28 1.74
C PRO A 85 6.78 -10.32 2.59
N SER A 86 7.19 -9.04 2.71
CA SER A 86 6.42 -8.01 3.41
C SER A 86 5.03 -7.83 2.80
N ARG A 87 4.94 -7.77 1.47
CA ARG A 87 3.67 -7.66 0.73
C ARG A 87 2.79 -8.89 0.92
N ALA A 88 3.37 -10.08 0.91
CA ALA A 88 2.64 -11.33 1.21
C ALA A 88 2.10 -11.35 2.64
N CYS A 89 2.89 -10.88 3.63
CA CYS A 89 2.44 -10.74 5.01
C CYS A 89 1.28 -9.74 5.14
N LEU A 90 1.36 -8.60 4.45
CA LEU A 90 0.30 -7.60 4.41
C LEU A 90 -1.01 -8.19 3.89
N LEU A 91 -0.96 -8.88 2.75
CA LEU A 91 -2.15 -9.43 2.11
C LEU A 91 -2.81 -10.54 2.92
N THR A 92 -2.00 -11.41 3.53
CA THR A 92 -2.49 -12.61 4.22
C THR A 92 -2.74 -12.42 5.71
N GLY A 93 -2.17 -11.38 6.32
CA GLY A 93 -2.13 -11.21 7.78
C GLY A 93 -1.30 -12.29 8.50
N LYS A 94 -0.42 -13.02 7.77
CA LYS A 94 0.39 -14.11 8.30
C LYS A 94 1.88 -13.79 8.17
N HIS A 95 2.69 -14.24 9.12
CA HIS A 95 4.15 -14.22 8.99
C HIS A 95 4.63 -15.08 7.81
N SER A 96 5.82 -14.77 7.26
CA SER A 96 6.38 -15.42 6.08
C SER A 96 6.45 -16.95 6.18
N LEU A 97 6.79 -17.50 7.33
CA LEU A 97 6.80 -18.95 7.53
C LEU A 97 5.40 -19.58 7.46
N ALA A 98 4.37 -18.82 7.84
CA ALA A 98 2.98 -19.32 7.83
C ALA A 98 2.29 -19.12 6.47
N ASN A 99 2.69 -18.12 5.68
CA ASN A 99 2.17 -17.92 4.33
C ASN A 99 3.06 -18.58 3.24
N GLY A 100 4.22 -19.13 3.60
CA GLY A 100 5.14 -19.82 2.70
C GLY A 100 5.98 -18.91 1.80
N PHE A 101 5.88 -17.57 1.95
CA PHE A 101 6.61 -16.62 1.11
C PHE A 101 7.77 -15.99 1.92
N THR A 102 8.96 -16.57 1.83
CA THR A 102 10.09 -16.26 2.71
C THR A 102 11.14 -15.33 2.12
N ASP A 103 11.25 -15.27 0.79
CA ASP A 103 12.21 -14.43 0.07
C ASP A 103 11.67 -14.01 -1.31
N ASN A 104 12.43 -13.16 -2.04
CA ASN A 104 12.00 -12.63 -3.32
C ASN A 104 11.97 -13.65 -4.49
N ASN A 105 12.51 -14.84 -4.30
CA ASN A 105 12.51 -15.90 -5.34
C ASN A 105 11.25 -16.77 -5.26
N CYS A 106 10.47 -16.65 -4.18
CA CYS A 106 9.21 -17.36 -4.03
C CYS A 106 8.17 -16.86 -5.03
N THR A 107 7.21 -17.72 -5.37
CA THR A 107 5.98 -17.34 -6.07
C THR A 107 4.82 -17.38 -5.09
N PHE A 108 4.03 -16.31 -5.04
CA PHE A 108 2.91 -16.22 -4.11
C PHE A 108 1.79 -17.19 -4.53
N ASP A 109 1.36 -18.03 -3.59
CA ASP A 109 0.18 -18.87 -3.77
C ASP A 109 -1.08 -18.01 -3.69
N GLY A 110 -1.58 -17.62 -4.85
CA GLY A 110 -2.79 -16.82 -5.00
C GLY A 110 -4.07 -17.54 -4.54
N SER A 111 -4.04 -18.84 -4.20
CA SER A 111 -5.20 -19.54 -3.63
C SER A 111 -5.43 -19.22 -2.16
N GLN A 112 -4.41 -18.72 -1.46
CA GLN A 112 -4.51 -18.35 -0.05
C GLN A 112 -5.59 -17.28 0.18
N GLN A 113 -6.13 -17.28 1.38
CA GLN A 113 -7.01 -16.22 1.84
C GLN A 113 -6.22 -14.94 2.04
N THR A 114 -6.66 -13.86 1.39
CA THR A 114 -6.12 -12.51 1.52
C THR A 114 -7.23 -11.55 1.92
N PHE A 115 -6.90 -10.42 2.54
CA PHE A 115 -7.93 -9.47 2.96
C PHE A 115 -8.74 -8.89 1.78
N PRO A 116 -8.18 -8.64 0.57
CA PRO A 116 -9.00 -8.20 -0.55
C PRO A 116 -10.09 -9.21 -0.93
N LYS A 117 -9.80 -10.51 -0.89
CA LYS A 117 -10.80 -11.56 -1.14
C LYS A 117 -11.96 -11.56 -0.13
N LEU A 118 -11.66 -11.19 1.13
CA LEU A 118 -12.68 -11.14 2.17
C LEU A 118 -13.66 -9.98 2.02
N ILE A 119 -13.28 -8.94 1.32
CA ILE A 119 -14.07 -7.71 1.18
C ILE A 119 -14.58 -7.46 -0.24
N GLN A 120 -14.11 -8.18 -1.25
CA GLN A 120 -14.43 -7.93 -2.67
C GLN A 120 -15.93 -7.97 -3.01
N ASP A 121 -16.75 -8.66 -2.22
CA ASP A 121 -18.20 -8.68 -2.42
C ASP A 121 -18.84 -7.32 -2.08
N LYS A 122 -18.21 -6.55 -1.17
CA LYS A 122 -18.73 -5.28 -0.65
C LYS A 122 -17.97 -4.07 -1.17
N TYR A 123 -16.73 -4.26 -1.58
CA TYR A 123 -15.82 -3.21 -2.03
C TYR A 123 -15.44 -3.43 -3.48
N GLU A 124 -15.26 -2.32 -4.19
CA GLU A 124 -14.52 -2.33 -5.45
C GLU A 124 -13.03 -2.33 -5.12
N THR A 125 -12.35 -3.45 -5.39
CA THR A 125 -10.96 -3.67 -4.95
C THR A 125 -9.99 -3.45 -6.10
N ALA A 126 -8.92 -2.68 -5.87
CA ALA A 126 -7.85 -2.49 -6.84
C ALA A 126 -6.46 -2.54 -6.22
N ILE A 127 -5.47 -2.95 -7.02
CA ILE A 127 -4.04 -2.83 -6.75
C ILE A 127 -3.36 -2.15 -7.93
N ILE A 128 -2.66 -1.05 -7.67
CA ILE A 128 -1.96 -0.26 -8.70
C ILE A 128 -0.52 -0.01 -8.26
N GLY A 129 0.43 -0.25 -9.17
CA GLY A 129 1.85 -0.07 -8.95
C GLY A 129 2.61 -1.36 -8.61
N LYS A 130 3.55 -1.31 -7.67
CA LYS A 130 4.44 -2.45 -7.39
C LYS A 130 3.70 -3.61 -6.72
N TRP A 131 3.65 -4.76 -7.39
CA TRP A 131 3.15 -6.04 -6.88
C TRP A 131 4.24 -6.93 -6.32
N HIS A 132 5.20 -7.32 -7.15
CA HIS A 132 6.44 -8.03 -6.81
C HIS A 132 6.22 -9.39 -6.09
N LEU A 133 5.17 -10.13 -6.44
CA LEU A 133 4.88 -11.44 -5.82
C LEU A 133 5.05 -12.61 -6.80
N ASN A 134 5.60 -12.38 -8.00
CA ASN A 134 5.86 -13.40 -9.02
C ASN A 134 4.62 -14.22 -9.45
N SER A 135 3.43 -13.65 -9.26
CA SER A 135 2.13 -14.21 -9.63
C SER A 135 1.17 -13.09 -10.02
N ASP A 136 0.09 -13.41 -10.69
CA ASP A 136 -0.97 -12.43 -10.91
C ASP A 136 -1.74 -12.13 -9.60
N PRO A 137 -2.21 -10.89 -9.41
CA PRO A 137 -3.05 -10.53 -8.29
C PRO A 137 -4.38 -11.32 -8.26
N THR A 138 -4.80 -11.73 -7.07
CA THR A 138 -6.09 -12.39 -6.86
C THR A 138 -6.88 -11.69 -5.75
N GLY A 139 -8.21 -11.63 -5.90
CA GLY A 139 -9.11 -10.93 -4.97
C GLY A 139 -9.21 -9.43 -5.25
N PHE A 140 -8.82 -9.00 -6.44
CA PHE A 140 -8.98 -7.64 -6.93
C PHE A 140 -9.89 -7.62 -8.17
N ASN A 141 -10.76 -6.62 -8.24
CA ASN A 141 -11.61 -6.37 -9.41
C ASN A 141 -10.79 -5.71 -10.53
N HIS A 142 -9.79 -4.90 -10.14
CA HIS A 142 -8.88 -4.22 -11.05
C HIS A 142 -7.43 -4.33 -10.57
N TRP A 143 -6.49 -4.52 -11.49
CA TRP A 143 -5.07 -4.44 -11.19
C TRP A 143 -4.27 -3.91 -12.37
N ASP A 144 -3.32 -3.03 -12.06
CA ASP A 144 -2.41 -2.41 -13.01
C ASP A 144 -1.02 -2.32 -12.36
N ILE A 145 -0.20 -3.37 -12.57
CA ILE A 145 0.98 -3.62 -11.77
C ILE A 145 2.27 -3.54 -12.56
N LEU A 146 3.33 -3.05 -11.92
CA LEU A 146 4.69 -3.09 -12.44
C LEU A 146 5.21 -4.52 -12.54
N ILE A 147 5.98 -4.81 -13.59
CA ILE A 147 6.65 -6.10 -13.77
C ILE A 147 7.86 -6.18 -12.81
N GLY A 148 7.89 -7.20 -11.97
CA GLY A 148 8.99 -7.44 -11.02
C GLY A 148 9.23 -6.24 -10.09
N GLN A 149 10.45 -5.69 -10.10
CA GLN A 149 10.82 -4.48 -9.35
C GLN A 149 10.31 -3.20 -10.01
N GLY A 150 9.94 -3.23 -11.28
CA GLY A 150 9.57 -2.07 -12.10
C GLY A 150 10.76 -1.18 -12.48
N ASP A 151 10.62 -0.48 -13.60
CA ASP A 151 11.55 0.56 -14.03
C ASP A 151 11.09 1.92 -13.53
N TYR A 152 12.05 2.84 -13.28
CA TYR A 152 11.72 4.22 -12.91
C TYR A 152 11.22 5.05 -14.08
N TYR A 153 11.75 4.78 -15.28
CA TYR A 153 11.36 5.47 -16.50
C TYR A 153 10.78 4.52 -17.52
N ASN A 154 9.74 4.94 -18.19
CA ASN A 154 9.04 4.21 -19.23
C ASN A 154 8.68 2.76 -18.82
N PRO A 155 8.07 2.59 -17.64
CA PRO A 155 7.79 1.26 -17.11
C PRO A 155 6.76 0.51 -17.94
N THR A 156 6.91 -0.82 -18.00
CA THR A 156 5.86 -1.70 -18.47
C THR A 156 4.99 -2.12 -17.30
N PHE A 157 3.69 -1.96 -17.46
CA PHE A 157 2.67 -2.46 -16.54
C PHE A 157 1.99 -3.72 -17.09
N ILE A 158 1.37 -4.48 -16.22
CA ILE A 158 0.39 -5.50 -16.60
C ILE A 158 -0.95 -5.05 -16.03
N ARG A 159 -1.89 -4.71 -16.93
CA ARG A 159 -3.23 -4.27 -16.57
C ARG A 159 -4.21 -5.40 -16.81
N ASN A 160 -4.76 -5.98 -15.76
CA ASN A 160 -5.71 -7.09 -15.85
C ASN A 160 -5.25 -8.22 -16.81
N GLY A 161 -3.95 -8.53 -16.85
CA GLY A 161 -3.34 -9.54 -17.70
C GLY A 161 -2.71 -9.02 -19.00
N GLU A 162 -2.95 -7.78 -19.39
CA GLU A 162 -2.40 -7.19 -20.61
C GLU A 162 -1.19 -6.31 -20.34
N LYS A 163 -0.11 -6.49 -21.09
CA LYS A 163 1.09 -5.65 -20.99
C LYS A 163 0.89 -4.31 -21.67
N ILE A 164 1.15 -3.24 -20.93
CA ILE A 164 1.06 -1.86 -21.42
C ILE A 164 2.36 -1.13 -21.12
N GLN A 165 3.07 -0.70 -22.15
CA GLN A 165 4.21 0.21 -22.03
C GLN A 165 3.69 1.63 -21.81
N ARG A 166 4.20 2.33 -20.78
CA ARG A 166 3.87 3.73 -20.51
C ARG A 166 5.12 4.59 -20.53
N GLU A 167 5.04 5.77 -21.17
CA GLU A 167 6.12 6.72 -21.22
C GLU A 167 6.06 7.67 -20.01
N GLY A 168 7.20 7.94 -19.39
CA GLY A 168 7.32 8.87 -18.28
C GLY A 168 7.91 8.25 -17.01
N TYR A 169 7.73 8.95 -15.89
CA TYR A 169 8.27 8.56 -14.59
C TYR A 169 7.28 7.69 -13.79
N ALA A 170 7.74 6.57 -13.27
CA ALA A 170 6.90 5.53 -12.67
C ALA A 170 6.01 6.02 -11.52
N THR A 171 6.49 6.94 -10.68
CA THR A 171 5.69 7.47 -9.56
C THR A 171 4.51 8.28 -10.06
N ASN A 172 4.73 9.14 -11.07
CA ASN A 172 3.68 9.95 -11.68
C ASN A 172 2.67 9.05 -12.38
N ILE A 173 3.16 8.13 -13.24
CA ILE A 173 2.30 7.19 -13.97
C ILE A 173 1.44 6.36 -12.99
N THR A 174 2.03 5.82 -11.93
CA THR A 174 1.31 5.02 -10.93
C THR A 174 0.21 5.85 -10.25
N THR A 175 0.48 7.12 -9.98
CA THR A 175 -0.51 8.05 -9.41
C THR A 175 -1.62 8.36 -10.41
N ASP A 176 -1.27 8.68 -11.67
CA ASP A 176 -2.22 9.04 -12.71
C ASP A 176 -3.17 7.87 -13.02
N VAL A 177 -2.63 6.63 -13.08
CA VAL A 177 -3.45 5.41 -13.25
C VAL A 177 -4.41 5.20 -12.08
N ALA A 178 -3.96 5.50 -10.85
CA ALA A 178 -4.82 5.40 -9.68
C ALA A 178 -5.94 6.45 -9.69
N LEU A 179 -5.65 7.68 -10.10
CA LEU A 179 -6.63 8.75 -10.25
C LEU A 179 -7.64 8.42 -11.35
N GLU A 180 -7.16 7.94 -12.51
CA GLU A 180 -8.03 7.52 -13.61
C GLU A 180 -8.99 6.42 -13.18
N TRP A 181 -8.49 5.40 -12.47
CA TRP A 181 -9.35 4.35 -11.93
C TRP A 181 -10.38 4.89 -10.94
N LEU A 182 -9.96 5.77 -10.03
CA LEU A 182 -10.86 6.36 -9.02
C LEU A 182 -11.96 7.21 -9.64
N GLU A 183 -11.66 7.96 -10.71
CA GLU A 183 -12.56 8.92 -11.31
C GLU A 183 -13.47 8.30 -12.38
N ASN A 184 -12.91 7.37 -13.19
CA ASN A 184 -13.56 6.98 -14.45
C ASN A 184 -13.86 5.49 -14.58
N GLU A 185 -13.21 4.61 -13.81
CA GLU A 185 -13.29 3.17 -14.10
C GLU A 185 -14.01 2.34 -13.03
N ARG A 186 -13.89 2.72 -11.75
CA ARG A 186 -14.46 1.95 -10.65
C ARG A 186 -15.99 2.01 -10.60
N ASP A 187 -16.61 1.00 -10.02
CA ASP A 187 -18.02 1.04 -9.64
C ASP A 187 -18.23 2.05 -8.49
N THR A 188 -18.86 3.20 -8.78
CA THR A 188 -19.11 4.28 -7.80
C THR A 188 -20.22 3.96 -6.82
N GLU A 189 -21.02 2.94 -7.06
CA GLU A 189 -22.08 2.51 -6.14
C GLU A 189 -21.51 1.75 -4.94
N LYS A 190 -20.29 1.21 -5.08
CA LYS A 190 -19.55 0.52 -4.02
C LYS A 190 -18.50 1.42 -3.38
N PRO A 191 -18.21 1.25 -2.08
CA PRO A 191 -16.98 1.79 -1.51
C PRO A 191 -15.79 1.11 -2.17
N PHE A 192 -14.67 1.81 -2.29
CA PHE A 192 -13.45 1.24 -2.86
C PHE A 192 -12.45 0.82 -1.79
N CYS A 193 -11.62 -0.18 -2.15
CA CYS A 193 -10.38 -0.51 -1.46
C CYS A 193 -9.24 -0.48 -2.48
N LEU A 194 -8.45 0.58 -2.47
CA LEU A 194 -7.32 0.77 -3.37
C LEU A 194 -6.00 0.58 -2.63
N LEU A 195 -5.17 -0.35 -3.12
CA LEU A 195 -3.77 -0.49 -2.74
C LEU A 195 -2.93 0.24 -3.79
N LEU A 196 -2.37 1.40 -3.41
CA LEU A 196 -1.49 2.21 -4.24
C LEU A 196 -0.04 2.02 -3.80
N HIS A 197 0.70 1.23 -4.56
CA HIS A 197 2.05 0.80 -4.20
C HIS A 197 3.10 1.42 -5.12
N HIS A 198 3.83 2.41 -4.61
CA HIS A 198 4.94 3.04 -5.33
C HIS A 198 6.21 2.19 -5.29
N LYS A 199 7.00 2.23 -6.38
CA LYS A 199 8.36 1.71 -6.42
C LYS A 199 9.33 2.58 -5.62
N ALA A 200 9.17 3.89 -5.70
CA ALA A 200 10.05 4.86 -5.05
C ALA A 200 9.94 4.77 -3.51
N PRO A 201 11.05 5.02 -2.78
CA PRO A 201 12.39 5.33 -3.25
C PRO A 201 13.36 4.12 -3.30
N HIS A 202 12.87 2.92 -3.63
CA HIS A 202 13.71 1.72 -3.75
C HIS A 202 14.94 1.93 -4.64
N ARG A 203 16.03 1.24 -4.37
CA ARG A 203 17.21 1.14 -5.25
C ARG A 203 16.73 0.91 -6.71
N THR A 204 17.20 1.60 -7.72
CA THR A 204 18.45 2.38 -7.85
C THR A 204 18.29 3.90 -7.57
N TRP A 205 17.26 4.34 -6.84
CA TRP A 205 17.07 5.75 -6.44
C TRP A 205 17.17 6.75 -7.60
N MET A 206 16.47 6.51 -8.67
CA MET A 206 16.42 7.43 -9.80
C MET A 206 15.34 8.49 -9.54
N PRO A 207 15.70 9.77 -9.40
CA PRO A 207 14.72 10.84 -9.22
C PRO A 207 13.99 11.14 -10.52
N ASP A 208 12.86 11.84 -10.44
CA ASP A 208 12.28 12.47 -11.61
C ASP A 208 13.21 13.59 -12.12
N THR A 209 13.19 13.85 -13.42
CA THR A 209 14.02 14.89 -14.05
C THR A 209 13.74 16.29 -13.50
N CYS A 210 12.50 16.57 -13.09
CA CYS A 210 12.13 17.84 -12.47
C CYS A 210 12.78 18.04 -11.09
N ASP A 211 13.13 16.95 -10.39
CA ASP A 211 13.68 16.96 -9.03
C ASP A 211 15.22 17.00 -8.99
N LEU A 212 15.90 16.79 -10.13
CA LEU A 212 17.38 16.70 -10.19
C LEU A 212 18.13 17.89 -9.57
N LYS A 213 17.51 19.05 -9.52
CA LYS A 213 18.13 20.28 -8.99
C LYS A 213 17.69 20.63 -7.58
N LEU A 214 16.73 19.87 -7.01
CA LEU A 214 16.06 20.23 -5.77
C LEU A 214 17.02 20.43 -4.59
N PHE A 215 18.06 19.62 -4.51
CA PHE A 215 19.03 19.62 -3.40
C PHE A 215 20.46 19.97 -3.85
N LYS A 216 20.63 20.61 -5.01
CA LYS A 216 21.95 20.88 -5.60
C LYS A 216 22.89 21.64 -4.65
N ASP A 217 22.34 22.58 -3.90
CA ASP A 217 23.10 23.44 -2.98
C ASP A 217 22.85 23.07 -1.51
N SER A 218 22.31 21.89 -1.23
CA SER A 218 21.99 21.43 0.12
C SER A 218 23.11 20.57 0.68
N ASN A 219 23.46 20.81 1.94
CA ASN A 219 24.33 19.93 2.71
C ASN A 219 23.49 19.14 3.70
N PHE A 220 23.46 17.83 3.55
CA PHE A 220 22.80 16.97 4.50
C PHE A 220 23.72 16.66 5.68
N PRO A 221 23.24 16.74 6.94
CA PRO A 221 24.05 16.38 8.09
C PRO A 221 24.37 14.89 8.06
N LEU A 222 25.60 14.53 8.41
CA LEU A 222 25.93 13.12 8.61
C LEU A 222 25.31 12.64 9.93
N PRO A 223 24.67 11.44 9.95
CA PRO A 223 24.19 10.87 11.19
C PRO A 223 25.37 10.52 12.12
N GLU A 224 25.15 10.56 13.42
CA GLU A 224 26.16 10.20 14.43
C GLU A 224 26.74 8.80 14.21
N THR A 225 25.96 7.90 13.65
CA THR A 225 26.35 6.53 13.35
C THR A 225 27.05 6.35 12.01
N PHE A 226 27.36 7.42 11.27
CA PHE A 226 27.93 7.32 9.91
C PHE A 226 29.28 6.58 9.88
N TYR A 227 30.11 6.76 10.91
CA TYR A 227 31.41 6.07 11.05
C TYR A 227 31.36 4.91 12.05
N ASP A 228 30.18 4.38 12.35
CA ASP A 228 30.02 3.27 13.29
C ASP A 228 30.70 2.00 12.77
N ASN A 229 31.51 1.38 13.62
CA ASN A 229 32.21 0.13 13.32
C ASN A 229 31.41 -1.14 13.60
N TYR A 230 30.15 -0.96 14.07
CA TYR A 230 29.21 -2.03 14.44
C TYR A 230 29.73 -2.99 15.52
N GLU A 231 30.63 -2.54 16.42
CA GLU A 231 31.16 -3.37 17.48
C GLU A 231 30.05 -3.93 18.37
N GLY A 232 30.14 -5.22 18.71
CA GLY A 232 29.12 -5.93 19.48
C GLY A 232 27.84 -6.29 18.72
N ARG A 233 27.66 -5.82 17.45
CA ARG A 233 26.44 -6.04 16.64
C ARG A 233 26.75 -6.89 15.42
N LEU A 234 26.76 -8.21 15.63
CA LEU A 234 27.20 -9.18 14.62
C LEU A 234 26.42 -9.10 13.29
N ALA A 235 25.12 -8.94 13.33
CA ALA A 235 24.28 -8.85 12.14
C ALA A 235 24.60 -7.60 11.31
N ALA A 236 24.72 -6.43 11.96
CA ALA A 236 25.08 -5.18 11.30
C ALA A 236 26.50 -5.25 10.72
N LYS A 237 27.45 -5.82 11.46
CA LYS A 237 28.86 -5.97 11.01
C LYS A 237 29.01 -6.87 9.79
N LYS A 238 28.14 -7.88 9.64
CA LYS A 238 28.15 -8.81 8.50
C LYS A 238 27.35 -8.31 7.31
N ASN A 239 26.55 -7.26 7.48
CA ASN A 239 25.74 -6.71 6.40
C ASN A 239 26.64 -6.01 5.37
N LYS A 240 26.39 -6.31 4.08
CA LYS A 240 27.11 -5.73 2.95
C LYS A 240 26.41 -4.47 2.45
N MET A 241 26.44 -3.40 3.25
CA MET A 241 25.78 -2.15 2.93
C MET A 241 26.65 -0.90 3.17
N SER A 242 27.98 -1.06 3.14
CA SER A 242 28.86 0.09 3.25
C SER A 242 28.92 0.87 1.93
N ILE A 243 28.88 2.22 2.01
CA ILE A 243 28.94 3.10 0.83
C ILE A 243 30.23 2.83 0.03
N SER A 244 31.35 2.66 0.71
CA SER A 244 32.67 2.57 0.06
C SER A 244 33.01 1.20 -0.54
N LYS A 245 32.32 0.12 -0.15
CA LYS A 245 32.71 -1.25 -0.56
C LYS A 245 31.57 -2.01 -1.25
N ASP A 246 30.34 -1.71 -0.90
CA ASP A 246 29.20 -2.54 -1.27
C ASP A 246 28.22 -1.84 -2.20
N MET A 247 28.17 -0.48 -2.19
CA MET A 247 27.34 0.28 -3.11
C MET A 247 28.02 0.43 -4.47
N ASP A 248 27.24 0.28 -5.53
CA ASP A 248 27.72 0.43 -6.90
C ASP A 248 27.88 1.89 -7.29
N LEU A 249 29.03 2.23 -7.91
CA LEU A 249 29.36 3.60 -8.28
C LEU A 249 28.45 4.15 -9.39
N VAL A 250 27.99 3.30 -10.30
CA VAL A 250 27.12 3.71 -11.42
C VAL A 250 25.66 3.70 -10.99
N TYR A 251 25.17 2.56 -10.55
CA TYR A 251 23.74 2.34 -10.33
C TYR A 251 23.25 2.97 -9.03
N ASP A 252 24.04 2.88 -7.95
CA ASP A 252 23.64 3.41 -6.66
C ASP A 252 24.07 4.86 -6.48
N LEU A 253 25.33 5.16 -6.68
CA LEU A 253 25.91 6.45 -6.34
C LEU A 253 25.90 7.47 -7.48
N LYS A 254 25.71 7.03 -8.73
CA LYS A 254 25.75 7.91 -9.94
C LYS A 254 27.06 8.68 -10.10
N LEU A 255 28.18 8.15 -9.59
CA LEU A 255 29.49 8.82 -9.57
C LEU A 255 30.34 8.52 -10.81
N ALA A 256 29.96 7.54 -11.63
CA ALA A 256 30.65 7.20 -12.86
C ALA A 256 29.64 6.76 -13.92
N ASP A 257 30.02 6.86 -15.20
CA ASP A 257 29.21 6.31 -16.27
C ASP A 257 29.48 4.81 -16.46
N LYS A 258 28.54 4.13 -17.13
CA LYS A 258 28.58 2.70 -17.35
C LYS A 258 29.83 2.23 -18.11
N ASP A 259 30.33 3.05 -19.03
CA ASP A 259 31.46 2.70 -19.90
C ASP A 259 32.80 2.78 -19.15
N SER A 260 32.89 3.63 -18.14
CA SER A 260 34.11 3.76 -17.30
C SER A 260 34.31 2.61 -16.30
N LEU A 261 33.28 1.78 -16.05
CA LEU A 261 33.29 0.75 -14.99
C LEU A 261 33.16 -0.70 -15.47
N ILE A 262 33.12 -0.95 -16.78
CA ILE A 262 33.02 -2.32 -17.36
C ILE A 262 34.07 -3.30 -16.81
N HIS A 263 35.12 -2.81 -16.15
CA HIS A 263 36.22 -3.62 -15.62
C HIS A 263 36.21 -3.81 -14.10
N SER A 264 35.32 -3.20 -13.33
CA SER A 264 35.48 -3.19 -11.86
C SER A 264 34.63 -4.22 -11.10
N ASN A 265 33.53 -4.74 -11.63
CA ASN A 265 32.78 -5.79 -10.95
C ASN A 265 31.92 -6.64 -11.90
N PRO A 266 32.43 -7.80 -12.41
CA PRO A 266 31.68 -8.65 -13.32
C PRO A 266 30.52 -9.44 -12.67
N ASN A 267 30.31 -9.31 -11.35
CA ASN A 267 29.35 -10.13 -10.59
C ASN A 267 28.07 -9.37 -10.19
N LEU A 268 27.84 -8.17 -10.73
CA LEU A 268 26.58 -7.44 -10.51
C LEU A 268 25.56 -7.89 -11.58
N GLU A 269 24.99 -9.06 -11.40
CA GLU A 269 23.75 -9.46 -12.08
C GLU A 269 22.56 -8.78 -11.38
N TYR A 270 21.72 -8.09 -12.18
CA TYR A 270 20.47 -7.46 -11.74
C TYR A 270 19.27 -8.24 -12.22
#